data_6a8b1f86d83632152a067cad8b196bc3
#
_entry.id   6a8b1f86d83632152a067cad8b196bc3
#
_cell.length_a   1.000
_cell.length_b   1.000
_cell.length_c   1.000
_cell.angle_alpha   90.00
_cell.angle_beta   90.00
_cell.angle_gamma   90.00
#
_symmetry.space_group_name_H-M   'P 1'
#
loop_
_entity.id
_entity.type
_entity.pdbx_description
1 polymer ?
#
loop_
_entity_poly.entity_id
_entity_poly.type
_entity_poly.pdbx_seq_one_letter_code
_entity_poly.pdbx_strand_id
1 'polypeptide(L)'
;MKSILNIFNLSFLTITLLLTVGCSDDNNSALRLNEDTAIKSFALDNYSGTIDQQKETITITLPEDYDMAAMTVTDIQLPVGAEATLKRGDVLNLNMTQTIKVSNGNVFQQYVIKTRYDEARILTFQLNDMYSGIIDQQNQNILVQVPASADITKLVPTYTATEGAVVAPAGGIAMDFSRPVDFIVSNNMASAVYTVKVLTPTGKPAAIYAGLASTIEGLNPEEKEAATWMLFNVKDAQYVSFSDIATGNADLSECKTLWWHFHADTTIDDMNKFETAAPAALSAASMIKARYDQGMNLLLTRYATFYAVNIGATKDNKNPNNCWLGRTETDPEITAEPWSFFIQGHKSHPAYQGIHEGNSVYTCSKGYGITNTTAQWHLRSQDEVNPWGDYNDEADWSRKHGGQALGYGGDGAIVVWEYPANGSKGGVFCIGSGCYDWYWEGIDTSKDPYHGNVAKLTKNVINYLTGK
;
A
#
# COMPACT_ATOMS: atom_id res chain seq x y z
N MET A 1 -49.59 -10.75 -26.51
CA MET A 1 -49.60 -12.04 -27.22
C MET A 1 -48.61 -12.96 -26.61
N LYS A 2 -49.12 -14.01 -25.97
CA LYS A 2 -48.68 -15.39 -25.81
C LYS A 2 -47.16 -15.57 -25.53
N SER A 3 -46.74 -15.82 -24.26
CA SER A 3 -46.79 -17.15 -23.62
C SER A 3 -45.92 -18.20 -24.34
N ILE A 4 -44.88 -18.68 -23.66
CA ILE A 4 -44.66 -20.14 -23.44
C ILE A 4 -43.72 -20.32 -22.23
N LEU A 5 -44.35 -20.86 -21.23
CA LEU A 5 -43.77 -21.46 -20.03
C LEU A 5 -43.26 -22.87 -20.40
N ASN A 6 -42.04 -23.23 -20.12
CA ASN A 6 -41.64 -24.64 -20.15
C ASN A 6 -41.14 -25.07 -18.76
N ILE A 7 -42.03 -25.85 -18.16
CA ILE A 7 -41.87 -26.62 -16.95
C ILE A 7 -41.04 -27.85 -17.32
N PHE A 8 -39.90 -28.02 -16.68
CA PHE A 8 -39.20 -29.32 -16.63
C PHE A 8 -39.60 -30.06 -15.36
N ASN A 9 -40.46 -31.02 -15.52
CA ASN A 9 -40.76 -32.05 -14.52
C ASN A 9 -39.60 -33.04 -14.46
N LEU A 10 -38.93 -33.11 -13.34
CA LEU A 10 -37.95 -34.16 -13.04
C LEU A 10 -38.71 -35.29 -12.30
N SER A 11 -39.01 -36.34 -13.04
CA SER A 11 -39.61 -37.55 -12.50
C SER A 11 -38.57 -38.33 -11.70
N PHE A 12 -38.80 -38.45 -10.38
CA PHE A 12 -38.09 -39.40 -9.53
C PHE A 12 -38.60 -40.82 -9.85
N LEU A 13 -37.77 -41.62 -10.51
CA LEU A 13 -38.03 -43.03 -10.71
C LEU A 13 -37.39 -43.80 -9.55
N THR A 14 -38.20 -44.17 -8.55
CA THR A 14 -37.85 -45.08 -7.48
C THR A 14 -37.86 -46.50 -8.03
N ILE A 15 -36.69 -47.05 -8.32
CA ILE A 15 -36.54 -48.50 -8.59
C ILE A 15 -36.31 -49.20 -7.27
N THR A 16 -37.36 -49.82 -6.75
CA THR A 16 -37.26 -50.75 -5.64
C THR A 16 -36.88 -52.10 -6.21
N LEU A 17 -35.60 -52.43 -6.16
CA LEU A 17 -35.08 -53.76 -6.50
C LEU A 17 -35.11 -54.65 -5.24
N LEU A 18 -36.10 -55.49 -5.09
CA LEU A 18 -36.09 -56.58 -4.10
C LEU A 18 -35.13 -57.67 -4.60
N LEU A 19 -33.94 -57.68 -4.08
CA LEU A 19 -33.07 -58.85 -4.15
C LEU A 19 -33.25 -59.68 -2.87
N THR A 20 -33.99 -60.73 -2.96
CA THR A 20 -33.93 -61.84 -1.99
C THR A 20 -32.64 -62.60 -2.31
N VAL A 21 -31.59 -62.29 -1.56
CA VAL A 21 -30.37 -63.11 -1.56
C VAL A 21 -30.49 -64.02 -0.34
N GLY A 22 -30.48 -65.32 -0.62
CA GLY A 22 -30.45 -66.31 0.41
C GLY A 22 -29.21 -66.19 1.30
N CYS A 23 -29.45 -66.33 2.59
CA CYS A 23 -28.38 -66.48 3.57
C CYS A 23 -27.58 -67.76 3.26
N SER A 24 -26.33 -67.57 2.81
CA SER A 24 -25.29 -68.54 3.12
C SER A 24 -24.51 -67.99 4.29
N ASP A 25 -24.47 -68.73 5.38
CA ASP A 25 -23.71 -68.41 6.58
C ASP A 25 -22.21 -68.54 6.36
N ASP A 26 -21.63 -67.55 5.64
CA ASP A 26 -20.19 -67.32 5.64
C ASP A 26 -19.93 -65.80 5.88
N ASN A 27 -20.43 -65.33 7.03
CA ASN A 27 -20.21 -63.97 7.49
C ASN A 27 -18.90 -63.83 8.27
N ASN A 28 -17.79 -64.07 7.60
CA ASN A 28 -16.51 -63.46 7.99
C ASN A 28 -16.14 -62.38 6.99
N SER A 29 -16.99 -61.38 6.90
CA SER A 29 -16.56 -60.14 6.26
C SER A 29 -15.46 -59.53 7.16
N ALA A 30 -14.21 -59.67 6.71
CA ALA A 30 -13.07 -59.08 7.39
C ALA A 30 -13.06 -57.52 7.29
N LEU A 31 -14.16 -56.95 6.76
CA LEU A 31 -14.31 -55.50 6.58
C LEU A 31 -14.67 -54.82 7.91
N ARG A 32 -13.79 -53.99 8.38
CA ARG A 32 -13.96 -53.14 9.57
C ARG A 32 -14.36 -51.75 9.11
N LEU A 33 -15.68 -51.48 9.01
CA LEU A 33 -16.24 -50.25 8.40
C LEU A 33 -16.68 -49.20 9.47
N ASN A 34 -16.65 -49.52 10.74
CA ASN A 34 -17.12 -48.65 11.82
C ASN A 34 -15.96 -48.19 12.73
N GLU A 35 -14.76 -48.14 12.22
CA GLU A 35 -13.59 -47.77 13.00
C GLU A 35 -13.41 -46.22 13.01
N ASP A 36 -12.97 -45.73 14.18
CA ASP A 36 -12.70 -44.27 14.34
C ASP A 36 -11.40 -43.88 13.63
N THR A 37 -11.47 -42.84 12.79
CA THR A 37 -10.34 -42.26 12.06
C THR A 37 -10.10 -40.79 12.43
N ALA A 38 -10.82 -40.25 13.43
CA ALA A 38 -10.72 -38.84 13.81
C ALA A 38 -9.41 -38.54 14.55
N ILE A 39 -8.59 -37.64 14.03
CA ILE A 39 -7.39 -37.15 14.72
C ILE A 39 -7.82 -36.47 16.03
N LYS A 40 -7.21 -36.85 17.15
CA LYS A 40 -7.51 -36.32 18.49
C LYS A 40 -6.74 -35.02 18.77
N SER A 41 -5.46 -34.99 18.40
CA SER A 41 -4.60 -33.79 18.47
C SER A 41 -3.57 -33.83 17.35
N PHE A 42 -3.10 -32.66 16.97
CA PHE A 42 -2.04 -32.47 16.01
C PHE A 42 -1.28 -31.17 16.32
N ALA A 43 0.05 -31.20 16.25
CA ALA A 43 0.87 -30.00 16.43
C ALA A 43 2.10 -30.05 15.52
N LEU A 44 2.49 -28.87 15.06
CA LEU A 44 3.74 -28.63 14.34
C LEU A 44 4.60 -27.66 15.15
N ASP A 45 5.88 -28.01 15.35
CA ASP A 45 6.79 -27.30 16.23
C ASP A 45 6.14 -27.02 17.61
N ASN A 46 5.89 -25.76 17.97
CA ASN A 46 5.23 -25.37 19.20
C ASN A 46 3.75 -24.97 19.00
N TYR A 47 3.18 -25.20 17.81
CA TYR A 47 1.85 -24.71 17.43
C TYR A 47 0.85 -25.85 17.31
N SER A 48 -0.18 -25.81 18.16
CA SER A 48 -1.27 -26.79 18.13
C SER A 48 -2.26 -26.49 17.02
N GLY A 49 -2.67 -27.51 16.30
CA GLY A 49 -3.67 -27.42 15.24
C GLY A 49 -5.09 -27.43 15.77
N THR A 50 -5.95 -26.57 15.27
CA THR A 50 -7.40 -26.63 15.45
C THR A 50 -7.98 -27.61 14.42
N ILE A 51 -8.61 -28.68 14.88
CA ILE A 51 -9.13 -29.74 14.03
C ILE A 51 -10.64 -29.55 13.82
N ASP A 52 -11.06 -29.39 12.57
CA ASP A 52 -12.46 -29.41 12.15
C ASP A 52 -12.74 -30.76 11.51
N GLN A 53 -13.39 -31.63 12.27
CA GLN A 53 -13.71 -33.03 11.88
C GLN A 53 -14.73 -33.07 10.72
N GLN A 54 -15.59 -32.06 10.59
CA GLN A 54 -16.63 -32.05 9.55
C GLN A 54 -16.07 -31.57 8.21
N LYS A 55 -15.14 -30.60 8.24
CA LYS A 55 -14.46 -30.09 7.05
C LYS A 55 -13.18 -30.84 6.71
N GLU A 56 -12.79 -31.77 7.56
CA GLU A 56 -11.55 -32.54 7.41
C GLU A 56 -10.34 -31.61 7.25
N THR A 57 -10.24 -30.60 8.10
CA THR A 57 -9.14 -29.65 8.08
C THR A 57 -8.46 -29.52 9.43
N ILE A 58 -7.15 -29.27 9.39
CA ILE A 58 -6.35 -28.92 10.57
C ILE A 58 -5.77 -27.54 10.30
N THR A 59 -6.15 -26.53 11.09
CA THR A 59 -5.64 -25.17 10.94
C THR A 59 -4.56 -24.91 11.97
N ILE A 60 -3.34 -24.59 11.50
CA ILE A 60 -2.21 -24.15 12.33
C ILE A 60 -2.17 -22.64 12.30
N THR A 61 -2.25 -21.99 13.46
CA THR A 61 -2.09 -20.55 13.60
C THR A 61 -0.64 -20.21 13.95
N LEU A 62 -0.01 -19.33 13.18
CA LEU A 62 1.42 -19.01 13.24
C LEU A 62 1.63 -17.51 13.44
N PRO A 63 2.77 -17.07 13.99
CA PRO A 63 3.20 -15.67 13.90
C PRO A 63 3.36 -15.24 12.46
N GLU A 64 3.17 -13.95 12.17
CA GLU A 64 3.13 -13.40 10.80
C GLU A 64 4.35 -13.74 9.94
N ASP A 65 5.54 -13.86 10.54
CA ASP A 65 6.80 -14.11 9.81
C ASP A 65 7.37 -15.52 10.04
N TYR A 66 6.54 -16.47 10.45
CA TYR A 66 7.04 -17.81 10.75
C TYR A 66 7.45 -18.56 9.48
N ASP A 67 8.68 -19.11 9.48
CA ASP A 67 9.17 -19.94 8.37
C ASP A 67 8.44 -21.28 8.30
N MET A 68 7.62 -21.45 7.28
CA MET A 68 6.83 -22.65 7.04
C MET A 68 7.53 -23.70 6.19
N ALA A 69 8.78 -23.49 5.77
CA ALA A 69 9.46 -24.39 4.83
C ALA A 69 9.86 -25.75 5.45
N ALA A 70 10.00 -25.81 6.79
CA ALA A 70 10.48 -27.02 7.48
C ALA A 70 9.90 -27.13 8.89
N MET A 71 8.59 -27.37 9.02
CA MET A 71 7.91 -27.55 10.31
C MET A 71 7.85 -29.00 10.73
N THR A 72 8.21 -29.29 11.98
CA THR A 72 8.28 -30.66 12.52
C THR A 72 6.97 -31.06 13.19
N VAL A 73 6.46 -32.26 12.89
CA VAL A 73 5.32 -32.87 13.61
C VAL A 73 5.76 -33.19 15.04
N THR A 74 5.27 -32.42 16.01
CA THR A 74 5.61 -32.60 17.44
C THR A 74 4.55 -33.39 18.22
N ASP A 75 3.31 -33.35 17.72
CA ASP A 75 2.23 -34.16 18.29
C ASP A 75 1.29 -34.63 17.17
N ILE A 76 0.86 -35.89 17.29
CA ILE A 76 -0.23 -36.50 16.54
C ILE A 76 -0.81 -37.61 17.38
N GLN A 77 -2.08 -37.49 17.76
CA GLN A 77 -2.81 -38.52 18.53
C GLN A 77 -3.95 -39.08 17.68
N LEU A 78 -3.93 -40.37 17.53
CA LEU A 78 -4.88 -41.13 16.73
C LEU A 78 -5.79 -42.01 17.61
N PRO A 79 -6.94 -42.44 17.09
CA PRO A 79 -7.75 -43.51 17.72
C PRO A 79 -6.97 -44.83 17.84
N VAL A 80 -7.43 -45.69 18.74
CA VAL A 80 -6.84 -47.02 18.91
C VAL A 80 -6.96 -47.81 17.60
N GLY A 81 -5.85 -48.35 17.14
CA GLY A 81 -5.80 -49.14 15.90
C GLY A 81 -5.72 -48.34 14.61
N ALA A 82 -5.74 -47.00 14.68
CA ALA A 82 -5.57 -46.15 13.51
C ALA A 82 -4.09 -45.91 13.21
N GLU A 83 -3.79 -45.73 11.91
CA GLU A 83 -2.48 -45.37 11.38
C GLU A 83 -2.61 -44.10 10.53
N ALA A 84 -1.61 -43.24 10.54
CA ALA A 84 -1.57 -42.05 9.71
C ALA A 84 -0.36 -42.03 8.76
N THR A 85 -0.47 -41.29 7.66
CA THR A 85 0.64 -41.07 6.71
C THR A 85 1.75 -40.21 7.28
N LEU A 86 1.49 -39.46 8.34
CA LEU A 86 2.47 -38.63 9.06
C LEU A 86 2.62 -39.18 10.50
N LYS A 87 3.82 -39.02 11.03
CA LYS A 87 4.16 -39.40 12.41
C LYS A 87 4.99 -38.29 13.08
N ARG A 88 5.07 -38.36 14.37
CA ARG A 88 5.93 -37.47 15.17
C ARG A 88 7.37 -37.52 14.66
N GLY A 89 7.97 -36.35 14.44
CA GLY A 89 9.32 -36.18 13.90
C GLY A 89 9.39 -35.98 12.38
N ASP A 90 8.28 -36.18 11.65
CA ASP A 90 8.25 -35.86 10.22
C ASP A 90 8.33 -34.34 10.03
N VAL A 91 8.98 -33.90 8.95
CA VAL A 91 9.16 -32.49 8.60
C VAL A 91 8.30 -32.15 7.39
N LEU A 92 7.51 -31.10 7.48
CA LEU A 92 6.57 -30.65 6.46
C LEU A 92 6.96 -29.26 5.93
N ASN A 93 6.79 -29.06 4.63
CA ASN A 93 6.85 -27.75 4.01
C ASN A 93 5.42 -27.24 3.79
N LEU A 94 4.96 -26.30 4.63
CA LEU A 94 3.61 -25.74 4.55
C LEU A 94 3.46 -24.59 3.55
N ASN A 95 4.52 -24.23 2.83
CA ASN A 95 4.40 -23.40 1.62
C ASN A 95 3.70 -24.18 0.48
N MET A 96 3.48 -25.48 0.68
CA MET A 96 2.74 -26.36 -0.22
C MET A 96 1.60 -27.02 0.55
N THR A 97 0.49 -27.33 -0.12
CA THR A 97 -0.63 -28.05 0.49
C THR A 97 -0.16 -29.40 1.02
N GLN A 98 -0.37 -29.63 2.31
CA GLN A 98 -0.07 -30.89 2.99
C GLN A 98 -1.35 -31.59 3.42
N THR A 99 -1.35 -32.91 3.38
CA THR A 99 -2.48 -33.72 3.80
C THR A 99 -2.06 -34.86 4.72
N ILE A 100 -2.95 -35.25 5.63
CA ILE A 100 -2.77 -36.42 6.47
C ILE A 100 -3.88 -37.39 6.14
N LYS A 101 -3.56 -38.61 5.72
CA LYS A 101 -4.53 -39.70 5.61
C LYS A 101 -4.44 -40.55 6.87
N VAL A 102 -5.56 -40.73 7.52
CA VAL A 102 -5.72 -41.64 8.67
C VAL A 102 -6.53 -42.84 8.23
N SER A 103 -6.05 -44.02 8.50
CA SER A 103 -6.71 -45.30 8.17
C SER A 103 -6.91 -46.14 9.43
N ASN A 104 -8.07 -46.78 9.58
CA ASN A 104 -8.35 -47.73 10.64
C ASN A 104 -9.23 -48.85 10.09
N GLY A 105 -8.73 -50.09 10.05
CA GLY A 105 -9.39 -51.16 9.35
C GLY A 105 -9.57 -50.86 7.85
N ASN A 106 -10.80 -50.81 7.37
CA ASN A 106 -11.15 -50.59 5.98
C ASN A 106 -11.69 -49.16 5.71
N VAL A 107 -11.64 -48.28 6.71
CA VAL A 107 -12.06 -46.91 6.59
C VAL A 107 -10.86 -45.97 6.61
N PHE A 108 -11.00 -44.82 5.98
CA PHE A 108 -9.99 -43.76 6.02
C PHE A 108 -10.64 -42.39 5.99
N GLN A 109 -9.91 -41.41 6.49
CA GLN A 109 -10.24 -39.99 6.43
C GLN A 109 -9.00 -39.23 6.03
N GLN A 110 -9.16 -38.13 5.28
CA GLN A 110 -8.03 -37.31 4.79
C GLN A 110 -8.21 -35.86 5.21
N TYR A 111 -7.32 -35.37 6.05
CA TYR A 111 -7.30 -34.02 6.53
C TYR A 111 -6.36 -33.15 5.66
N VAL A 112 -6.79 -31.93 5.38
CA VAL A 112 -5.94 -30.90 4.75
C VAL A 112 -5.37 -30.01 5.85
N ILE A 113 -4.04 -29.85 5.89
CA ILE A 113 -3.39 -28.90 6.79
C ILE A 113 -3.48 -27.51 6.15
N LYS A 114 -4.03 -26.57 6.88
CA LYS A 114 -4.11 -25.16 6.52
C LYS A 114 -3.32 -24.33 7.53
N THR A 115 -2.74 -23.23 7.03
CA THR A 115 -2.09 -22.24 7.88
C THR A 115 -2.88 -20.94 7.86
N ARG A 116 -2.84 -20.22 8.96
CA ARG A 116 -3.22 -18.81 9.03
C ARG A 116 -2.22 -18.10 9.94
N TYR A 117 -2.08 -16.80 9.76
CA TYR A 117 -1.29 -15.97 10.67
C TYR A 117 -2.20 -15.35 11.75
N ASP A 118 -1.66 -15.19 12.95
CA ASP A 118 -2.26 -14.29 13.92
C ASP A 118 -2.03 -12.86 13.45
N GLU A 119 -3.10 -12.14 13.20
CA GLU A 119 -3.04 -10.74 12.78
C GLU A 119 -3.65 -9.85 13.87
N ALA A 120 -3.00 -8.74 14.14
CA ALA A 120 -3.47 -7.73 15.07
C ALA A 120 -3.76 -6.43 14.29
N ARG A 121 -4.92 -6.38 13.60
CA ARG A 121 -5.28 -5.25 12.72
C ARG A 121 -6.60 -4.61 13.12
N ILE A 122 -6.69 -3.28 12.99
CA ILE A 122 -7.97 -2.57 12.94
C ILE A 122 -8.42 -2.57 11.48
N LEU A 123 -9.60 -3.11 11.22
CA LEU A 123 -10.16 -3.26 9.87
C LEU A 123 -11.04 -2.08 9.46
N THR A 124 -11.81 -1.55 10.42
CA THR A 124 -12.60 -0.32 10.25
C THR A 124 -12.47 0.54 11.49
N PHE A 125 -12.52 1.86 11.31
CA PHE A 125 -12.50 2.82 12.41
C PHE A 125 -13.42 3.98 12.10
N GLN A 126 -14.24 4.39 13.06
CA GLN A 126 -15.12 5.55 12.95
C GLN A 126 -15.15 6.33 14.27
N LEU A 127 -15.45 7.60 14.19
CA LEU A 127 -15.75 8.44 15.35
C LEU A 127 -17.21 8.90 15.25
N ASN A 128 -17.96 8.76 16.37
CA ASN A 128 -19.38 9.06 16.49
C ASN A 128 -20.26 8.34 15.43
N ASP A 129 -19.86 7.16 14.94
CA ASP A 129 -20.52 6.40 13.87
C ASP A 129 -20.77 7.22 12.57
N MET A 130 -20.04 8.32 12.41
CA MET A 130 -20.23 9.29 11.33
C MET A 130 -18.95 9.60 10.57
N TYR A 131 -17.84 9.74 11.27
CA TYR A 131 -16.57 10.15 10.69
C TYR A 131 -15.68 8.94 10.49
N SER A 132 -15.58 8.46 9.26
CA SER A 132 -14.75 7.29 8.91
C SER A 132 -13.26 7.62 8.96
N GLY A 133 -12.48 6.71 9.50
CA GLY A 133 -11.03 6.79 9.54
C GLY A 133 -10.40 6.19 8.29
N ILE A 134 -9.39 6.85 7.76
CA ILE A 134 -8.48 6.31 6.76
C ILE A 134 -7.42 5.53 7.52
N ILE A 135 -7.33 4.23 7.25
CA ILE A 135 -6.42 3.33 7.94
C ILE A 135 -5.22 3.05 7.04
N ASP A 136 -4.06 3.48 7.49
CA ASP A 136 -2.77 3.08 6.96
C ASP A 136 -2.31 1.85 7.75
N GLN A 137 -2.49 0.68 7.14
CA GLN A 137 -2.13 -0.60 7.77
C GLN A 137 -0.62 -0.76 7.91
N GLN A 138 0.14 -0.17 7.00
CA GLN A 138 1.59 -0.33 6.94
C GLN A 138 2.28 0.47 8.05
N ASN A 139 1.89 1.73 8.24
CA ASN A 139 2.46 2.59 9.27
C ASN A 139 1.63 2.56 10.57
N GLN A 140 0.56 1.75 10.62
CA GLN A 140 -0.34 1.64 11.77
C GLN A 140 -0.90 2.99 12.22
N ASN A 141 -1.31 3.80 11.25
CA ASN A 141 -1.88 5.11 11.46
C ASN A 141 -3.37 5.13 11.06
N ILE A 142 -4.17 5.89 11.81
CA ILE A 142 -5.58 6.14 11.47
C ILE A 142 -5.81 7.63 11.46
N LEU A 143 -6.26 8.15 10.32
CA LEU A 143 -6.58 9.56 10.15
C LEU A 143 -8.09 9.74 10.06
N VAL A 144 -8.66 10.57 10.94
CA VAL A 144 -10.09 10.89 10.91
C VAL A 144 -10.28 12.38 10.72
N GLN A 145 -10.98 12.76 9.65
CA GLN A 145 -11.34 14.16 9.40
C GLN A 145 -12.72 14.45 9.97
N VAL A 146 -12.82 15.50 10.78
CA VAL A 146 -14.10 15.96 11.37
C VAL A 146 -14.32 17.44 11.07
N PRO A 147 -15.58 17.94 11.03
CA PRO A 147 -15.83 19.36 10.84
C PRO A 147 -15.18 20.22 11.92
N ALA A 148 -14.81 21.46 11.58
CA ALA A 148 -14.23 22.41 12.52
C ALA A 148 -15.14 22.71 13.75
N SER A 149 -16.45 22.46 13.63
CA SER A 149 -17.43 22.59 14.70
C SER A 149 -17.53 21.39 15.65
N ALA A 150 -16.84 20.28 15.33
CA ALA A 150 -16.89 19.06 16.15
C ALA A 150 -16.13 19.26 17.49
N ASP A 151 -16.71 18.79 18.58
CA ASP A 151 -16.03 18.73 19.89
C ASP A 151 -15.11 17.49 19.90
N ILE A 152 -13.85 17.71 19.52
CA ILE A 152 -12.86 16.63 19.45
C ILE A 152 -12.42 16.09 20.82
N THR A 153 -12.88 16.71 21.93
CA THR A 153 -12.57 16.23 23.28
C THR A 153 -13.53 15.14 23.76
N LYS A 154 -14.57 14.80 22.97
CA LYS A 154 -15.64 13.86 23.35
C LYS A 154 -16.10 12.97 22.21
N LEU A 155 -15.20 12.57 21.30
CA LEU A 155 -15.55 11.69 20.21
C LEU A 155 -15.60 10.24 20.69
N VAL A 156 -16.56 9.47 20.17
CA VAL A 156 -16.76 8.05 20.53
C VAL A 156 -16.20 7.19 19.41
N PRO A 157 -15.12 6.43 19.65
CA PRO A 157 -14.57 5.52 18.65
C PRO A 157 -15.41 4.22 18.55
N THR A 158 -15.66 3.78 17.33
CA THR A 158 -16.16 2.45 16.98
C THR A 158 -15.24 1.84 15.94
N TYR A 159 -14.98 0.53 16.04
CA TYR A 159 -14.05 -0.15 15.15
C TYR A 159 -14.38 -1.63 15.02
N THR A 160 -13.90 -2.24 13.95
CA THR A 160 -13.77 -3.68 13.84
C THR A 160 -12.29 -4.04 13.76
N ALA A 161 -11.94 -5.20 14.29
CA ALA A 161 -10.58 -5.72 14.27
C ALA A 161 -10.56 -7.15 13.71
N THR A 162 -9.37 -7.69 13.48
CA THR A 162 -9.18 -9.11 13.12
C THR A 162 -9.86 -10.01 14.13
N GLU A 163 -10.36 -11.15 13.65
CA GLU A 163 -11.11 -12.12 14.48
C GLU A 163 -10.26 -12.56 15.68
N GLY A 164 -10.84 -12.47 16.87
CA GLY A 164 -10.18 -12.81 18.12
C GLY A 164 -9.31 -11.72 18.72
N ALA A 165 -9.07 -10.61 18.01
CA ALA A 165 -8.28 -9.52 18.55
C ALA A 165 -9.02 -8.71 19.62
N VAL A 166 -8.26 -8.26 20.62
CA VAL A 166 -8.70 -7.34 21.66
C VAL A 166 -8.05 -5.98 21.41
N VAL A 167 -8.84 -4.92 21.48
CA VAL A 167 -8.36 -3.55 21.25
C VAL A 167 -8.52 -2.71 22.52
N ALA A 168 -7.48 -2.01 22.89
CA ALA A 168 -7.46 -1.07 23.99
C ALA A 168 -6.95 0.31 23.54
N PRO A 169 -7.64 1.42 23.88
CA PRO A 169 -8.85 1.52 24.70
C PRO A 169 -10.09 0.93 23.99
N ALA A 170 -11.09 0.52 24.79
CA ALA A 170 -12.32 -0.04 24.26
C ALA A 170 -13.13 1.01 23.49
N GLY A 171 -13.79 0.58 22.41
CA GLY A 171 -14.76 1.41 21.67
C GLY A 171 -16.03 1.73 22.47
N GLY A 172 -16.82 2.67 21.95
CA GLY A 172 -18.10 3.04 22.56
C GLY A 172 -18.00 4.00 23.76
N ILE A 173 -16.79 4.46 24.10
CA ILE A 173 -16.55 5.41 25.22
C ILE A 173 -15.98 6.72 24.65
N ALA A 174 -16.56 7.87 25.05
CA ALA A 174 -16.06 9.16 24.61
C ALA A 174 -14.62 9.42 25.09
N MET A 175 -13.78 9.91 24.18
CA MET A 175 -12.36 10.18 24.41
C MET A 175 -11.97 11.54 23.85
N ASP A 176 -10.87 12.07 24.40
CA ASP A 176 -10.25 13.31 23.93
C ASP A 176 -9.22 13.03 22.83
N PHE A 177 -9.53 13.48 21.61
CA PHE A 177 -8.67 13.39 20.44
C PHE A 177 -7.98 14.73 20.09
N SER A 178 -7.87 15.66 21.03
CA SER A 178 -7.09 16.90 20.82
C SER A 178 -5.60 16.63 20.60
N ARG A 179 -5.15 15.42 20.93
CA ARG A 179 -3.84 14.83 20.60
C ARG A 179 -4.03 13.44 20.01
N PRO A 180 -3.05 12.92 19.27
CA PRO A 180 -3.11 11.53 18.80
C PRO A 180 -3.33 10.56 19.97
N VAL A 181 -4.15 9.53 19.73
CA VAL A 181 -4.50 8.49 20.71
C VAL A 181 -4.09 7.14 20.15
N ASP A 182 -3.36 6.37 20.96
CA ASP A 182 -2.90 5.05 20.57
C ASP A 182 -3.95 3.98 20.92
N PHE A 183 -4.23 3.10 19.96
CA PHE A 183 -5.06 1.91 20.12
C PHE A 183 -4.18 0.68 19.98
N ILE A 184 -4.05 -0.09 21.07
CA ILE A 184 -3.26 -1.32 21.10
C ILE A 184 -4.19 -2.46 20.70
N VAL A 185 -3.83 -3.18 19.64
CA VAL A 185 -4.50 -4.40 19.18
C VAL A 185 -3.66 -5.58 19.60
N SER A 186 -4.26 -6.57 20.24
CA SER A 186 -3.59 -7.80 20.66
C SER A 186 -4.39 -9.01 20.22
N ASN A 187 -3.74 -9.97 19.59
CA ASN A 187 -4.35 -11.21 19.15
C ASN A 187 -3.35 -12.36 19.34
N ASN A 188 -3.50 -13.12 20.44
CA ASN A 188 -2.58 -14.19 20.85
C ASN A 188 -1.09 -13.75 20.79
N MET A 189 -0.40 -14.10 19.71
CA MET A 189 1.02 -13.80 19.50
C MET A 189 1.29 -12.49 18.77
N ALA A 190 0.28 -11.93 18.09
CA ALA A 190 0.40 -10.68 17.34
C ALA A 190 0.01 -9.47 18.19
N SER A 191 0.69 -8.36 18.00
CA SER A 191 0.35 -7.07 18.61
C SER A 191 0.72 -5.94 17.69
N ALA A 192 -0.16 -4.93 17.60
CA ALA A 192 0.05 -3.71 16.83
C ALA A 192 -0.43 -2.49 17.62
N VAL A 193 0.17 -1.32 17.34
CA VAL A 193 -0.25 -0.06 17.95
C VAL A 193 -0.66 0.89 16.83
N TYR A 194 -1.95 1.22 16.76
CA TYR A 194 -2.49 2.19 15.81
C TYR A 194 -2.59 3.56 16.46
N THR A 195 -1.92 4.56 15.87
CA THR A 195 -2.05 5.94 16.33
C THR A 195 -3.16 6.64 15.56
N VAL A 196 -4.21 7.05 16.28
CA VAL A 196 -5.36 7.77 15.71
C VAL A 196 -5.14 9.27 15.83
N LYS A 197 -5.15 9.97 14.69
CA LYS A 197 -5.08 11.43 14.60
C LYS A 197 -6.37 12.00 14.05
N VAL A 198 -6.96 12.96 14.77
CA VAL A 198 -8.13 13.70 14.30
C VAL A 198 -7.69 15.03 13.69
N LEU A 199 -8.19 15.31 12.50
CA LEU A 199 -7.97 16.58 11.80
C LEU A 199 -9.27 17.37 11.76
N THR A 200 -9.16 18.63 12.15
CA THR A 200 -10.22 19.64 11.95
C THR A 200 -9.72 20.61 10.86
N PRO A 201 -10.34 20.65 9.67
CA PRO A 201 -9.96 21.60 8.64
C PRO A 201 -10.06 23.03 9.16
N THR A 202 -9.00 23.82 8.97
CA THR A 202 -8.95 25.23 9.39
C THR A 202 -9.35 26.04 8.20
N GLY A 203 -9.99 26.05 7.33
CA GLY A 203 -10.28 26.92 6.17
C GLY A 203 -9.07 27.62 5.52
N LYS A 204 -7.92 27.68 6.24
CA LYS A 204 -6.65 28.28 5.79
C LYS A 204 -5.47 27.37 6.11
N PRO A 205 -5.25 26.31 5.33
CA PRO A 205 -4.17 25.37 5.60
C PRO A 205 -2.78 25.98 5.41
N ALA A 206 -1.86 25.66 6.32
CA ALA A 206 -0.46 26.06 6.19
C ALA A 206 0.32 25.20 5.20
N ALA A 207 -0.12 23.97 4.98
CA ALA A 207 0.40 23.05 3.99
C ALA A 207 -0.76 22.24 3.39
N ILE A 208 -0.69 21.91 2.11
CA ILE A 208 -1.69 21.11 1.44
C ILE A 208 -1.08 19.96 0.66
N TYR A 209 -1.76 18.81 0.70
CA TYR A 209 -1.64 17.81 -0.34
C TYR A 209 -2.77 18.06 -1.35
N ALA A 210 -2.40 18.36 -2.59
CA ALA A 210 -3.38 18.60 -3.65
C ALA A 210 -3.64 17.30 -4.42
N GLY A 211 -4.90 16.99 -4.73
CA GLY A 211 -5.28 15.80 -5.47
C GLY A 211 -6.39 16.05 -6.49
N LEU A 212 -6.52 15.12 -7.45
CA LEU A 212 -7.55 15.18 -8.48
C LEU A 212 -8.92 14.73 -7.97
N ALA A 213 -8.96 13.80 -7.01
CA ALA A 213 -10.19 13.34 -6.39
C ALA A 213 -10.78 14.40 -5.43
N SER A 214 -12.08 14.36 -5.19
CA SER A 214 -12.74 15.27 -4.26
C SER A 214 -12.38 14.99 -2.79
N THR A 215 -12.00 13.75 -2.47
CA THR A 215 -11.59 13.32 -1.13
C THR A 215 -10.38 12.37 -1.22
N ILE A 216 -9.71 12.14 -0.10
CA ILE A 216 -8.56 11.21 -0.02
C ILE A 216 -8.99 9.78 -0.39
N GLU A 217 -10.19 9.36 -0.01
CA GLU A 217 -10.70 8.02 -0.29
C GLU A 217 -10.84 7.75 -1.79
N GLY A 218 -11.03 8.79 -2.59
CA GLY A 218 -11.14 8.72 -4.05
C GLY A 218 -9.81 8.70 -4.79
N LEU A 219 -8.68 8.87 -4.09
CA LEU A 219 -7.33 8.76 -4.66
C LEU A 219 -7.00 7.28 -4.97
N ASN A 220 -6.12 7.05 -5.94
CA ASN A 220 -5.51 5.74 -6.13
C ASN A 220 -4.63 5.38 -4.93
N PRO A 221 -4.26 4.10 -4.72
CA PRO A 221 -3.52 3.67 -3.54
C PRO A 221 -2.19 4.41 -3.34
N GLU A 222 -1.44 4.67 -4.40
CA GLU A 222 -0.16 5.38 -4.39
C GLU A 222 -0.29 6.83 -3.88
N GLU A 223 -1.22 7.58 -4.45
CA GLU A 223 -1.51 8.97 -4.05
C GLU A 223 -2.13 9.05 -2.65
N LYS A 224 -2.96 8.06 -2.30
CA LYS A 224 -3.61 7.99 -1.00
C LYS A 224 -2.60 7.77 0.12
N GLU A 225 -1.63 6.88 -0.08
CA GLU A 225 -0.57 6.63 0.89
C GLU A 225 0.27 7.90 1.13
N ALA A 226 0.69 8.56 0.05
CA ALA A 226 1.41 9.83 0.09
C ALA A 226 0.62 10.93 0.83
N ALA A 227 -0.67 11.08 0.50
CA ALA A 227 -1.56 12.06 1.14
C ALA A 227 -1.72 11.77 2.63
N THR A 228 -1.99 10.53 3.00
CA THR A 228 -2.17 10.10 4.40
C THR A 228 -0.91 10.37 5.21
N TRP A 229 0.25 10.02 4.65
CA TRP A 229 1.53 10.32 5.29
C TRP A 229 1.73 11.83 5.54
N MET A 230 1.45 12.68 4.54
CA MET A 230 1.60 14.13 4.70
C MET A 230 0.72 14.68 5.80
N LEU A 231 -0.56 14.30 5.79
CA LEU A 231 -1.52 14.75 6.79
C LEU A 231 -1.17 14.29 8.21
N PHE A 232 -0.51 13.16 8.32
CA PHE A 232 -0.07 12.62 9.60
C PHE A 232 1.21 13.31 10.11
N ASN A 233 2.19 13.56 9.22
CA ASN A 233 3.56 13.95 9.57
C ASN A 233 3.87 15.44 9.40
N VAL A 234 3.06 16.19 8.66
CA VAL A 234 3.25 17.63 8.43
C VAL A 234 2.23 18.41 9.23
N LYS A 235 2.73 19.32 10.07
CA LYS A 235 1.87 20.12 10.93
C LYS A 235 0.89 20.98 10.11
N ASP A 236 -0.37 20.97 10.51
CA ASP A 236 -1.46 21.74 9.90
C ASP A 236 -1.65 21.48 8.39
N ALA A 237 -1.21 20.30 7.93
CA ALA A 237 -1.45 19.85 6.56
C ALA A 237 -2.92 19.44 6.38
N GLN A 238 -3.46 19.73 5.19
CA GLN A 238 -4.81 19.33 4.79
C GLN A 238 -4.80 18.77 3.37
N TYR A 239 -5.73 17.85 3.09
CA TYR A 239 -6.06 17.47 1.73
C TYR A 239 -6.97 18.55 1.12
N VAL A 240 -6.66 18.97 -0.10
CA VAL A 240 -7.46 19.91 -0.88
C VAL A 240 -7.54 19.43 -2.31
N SER A 241 -8.76 19.27 -2.83
CA SER A 241 -8.94 18.91 -4.23
C SER A 241 -8.57 20.09 -5.15
N PHE A 242 -8.03 19.80 -6.33
CA PHE A 242 -7.81 20.84 -7.34
C PHE A 242 -9.11 21.54 -7.75
N SER A 243 -10.24 20.82 -7.69
CA SER A 243 -11.57 21.42 -7.95
C SER A 243 -11.95 22.47 -6.91
N ASP A 244 -11.65 22.23 -5.64
CA ASP A 244 -11.90 23.23 -4.58
C ASP A 244 -10.98 24.44 -4.72
N ILE A 245 -9.73 24.24 -5.14
CA ILE A 245 -8.83 25.35 -5.46
C ILE A 245 -9.39 26.17 -6.62
N ALA A 246 -9.76 25.51 -7.72
CA ALA A 246 -10.24 26.14 -8.93
C ALA A 246 -11.53 26.95 -8.74
N THR A 247 -12.41 26.49 -7.85
CA THR A 247 -13.67 27.17 -7.52
C THR A 247 -13.56 28.20 -6.41
N GLY A 248 -12.38 28.33 -5.76
CA GLY A 248 -12.17 29.25 -4.66
C GLY A 248 -12.76 28.76 -3.31
N ASN A 249 -13.16 27.49 -3.22
CA ASN A 249 -13.64 26.89 -1.97
C ASN A 249 -12.49 26.65 -0.97
N ALA A 250 -11.25 26.62 -1.45
CA ALA A 250 -10.06 26.51 -0.62
C ALA A 250 -9.30 27.84 -0.54
N ASP A 251 -9.10 28.35 0.67
CA ASP A 251 -8.31 29.58 0.91
C ASP A 251 -6.82 29.22 1.10
N LEU A 252 -6.02 29.44 0.09
CA LEU A 252 -4.59 29.20 0.12
C LEU A 252 -3.76 30.38 0.66
N SER A 253 -4.39 31.41 1.24
CA SER A 253 -3.69 32.63 1.66
C SER A 253 -2.56 32.39 2.67
N GLU A 254 -2.68 31.39 3.53
CA GLU A 254 -1.69 31.00 4.53
C GLU A 254 -0.81 29.80 4.09
N CYS A 255 -1.10 29.22 2.94
CA CYS A 255 -0.39 28.02 2.46
C CYS A 255 1.06 28.36 2.11
N LYS A 256 2.00 27.66 2.74
CA LYS A 256 3.45 27.78 2.50
C LYS A 256 3.98 26.70 1.57
N THR A 257 3.33 25.53 1.52
CA THR A 257 3.78 24.39 0.74
C THR A 257 2.60 23.63 0.18
N LEU A 258 2.63 23.37 -1.11
CA LEU A 258 1.74 22.47 -1.83
C LEU A 258 2.57 21.26 -2.27
N TRP A 259 2.09 20.06 -1.95
CA TRP A 259 2.61 18.82 -2.52
C TRP A 259 1.56 18.17 -3.40
N TRP A 260 1.94 17.82 -4.62
CA TRP A 260 1.18 16.97 -5.51
C TRP A 260 2.03 15.79 -5.96
N HIS A 261 1.58 14.60 -5.63
CA HIS A 261 2.11 13.33 -6.12
C HIS A 261 1.12 12.79 -7.14
N PHE A 262 1.53 12.66 -8.40
CA PHE A 262 0.63 12.26 -9.46
C PHE A 262 1.07 10.94 -10.08
N HIS A 263 0.29 9.90 -9.80
CA HIS A 263 0.40 8.56 -10.38
C HIS A 263 -0.76 8.33 -11.36
N ALA A 264 -0.48 7.73 -12.52
CA ALA A 264 -1.48 7.41 -13.53
C ALA A 264 -1.25 6.00 -14.09
N ASP A 265 -2.32 5.33 -14.47
CA ASP A 265 -2.28 3.97 -15.04
C ASP A 265 -1.88 3.95 -16.53
N THR A 266 -1.59 5.10 -17.10
CA THR A 266 -1.17 5.26 -18.51
C THR A 266 0.05 6.16 -18.59
N THR A 267 0.90 5.91 -19.59
CA THR A 267 2.07 6.76 -19.83
C THR A 267 1.67 8.18 -20.23
N ILE A 268 2.16 9.16 -19.47
CA ILE A 268 2.04 10.59 -19.74
C ILE A 268 3.42 11.08 -20.21
N ASP A 269 3.61 11.21 -21.51
CA ASP A 269 4.89 11.56 -22.14
C ASP A 269 4.88 12.92 -22.85
N ASP A 270 3.72 13.59 -22.88
CA ASP A 270 3.58 14.94 -23.42
C ASP A 270 2.54 15.78 -22.65
N MET A 271 2.54 17.10 -22.91
CA MET A 271 1.62 18.03 -22.25
C MET A 271 0.15 17.77 -22.59
N ASN A 272 -0.19 17.31 -23.80
CA ASN A 272 -1.59 17.07 -24.17
C ASN A 272 -2.17 15.89 -23.35
N LYS A 273 -1.37 14.83 -23.16
CA LYS A 273 -1.75 13.70 -22.29
C LYS A 273 -1.87 14.14 -20.84
N PHE A 274 -0.92 14.97 -20.36
CA PHE A 274 -0.99 15.51 -19.00
C PHE A 274 -2.25 16.39 -18.81
N GLU A 275 -2.54 17.25 -19.73
CA GLU A 275 -3.72 18.12 -19.71
C GLU A 275 -5.03 17.32 -19.73
N THR A 276 -5.05 16.23 -20.50
CA THR A 276 -6.20 15.32 -20.56
C THR A 276 -6.39 14.54 -19.26
N ALA A 277 -5.28 14.11 -18.63
CA ALA A 277 -5.32 13.32 -17.41
C ALA A 277 -5.61 14.16 -16.15
N ALA A 278 -5.25 15.47 -16.16
CA ALA A 278 -5.34 16.33 -15.00
C ALA A 278 -6.10 17.65 -15.22
N PRO A 279 -7.31 17.66 -15.81
CA PRO A 279 -8.03 18.89 -16.17
C PRO A 279 -8.37 19.76 -14.94
N ALA A 280 -8.60 19.16 -13.77
CA ALA A 280 -8.86 19.91 -12.55
C ALA A 280 -7.62 20.68 -12.08
N ALA A 281 -6.43 20.10 -12.20
CA ALA A 281 -5.18 20.76 -11.86
C ALA A 281 -4.92 21.97 -12.80
N LEU A 282 -5.23 21.84 -14.08
CA LEU A 282 -5.14 22.97 -15.03
C LEU A 282 -6.12 24.08 -14.68
N SER A 283 -7.33 23.75 -14.30
CA SER A 283 -8.34 24.74 -13.88
C SER A 283 -7.88 25.52 -12.63
N ALA A 284 -7.10 24.89 -11.74
CA ALA A 284 -6.53 25.51 -10.55
C ALA A 284 -5.21 26.27 -10.80
N ALA A 285 -4.59 26.11 -11.99
CA ALA A 285 -3.22 26.55 -12.23
C ALA A 285 -3.01 28.05 -12.01
N SER A 286 -3.95 28.90 -12.41
CA SER A 286 -3.85 30.35 -12.24
C SER A 286 -3.84 30.76 -10.76
N MET A 287 -4.63 30.12 -9.92
CA MET A 287 -4.69 30.40 -8.48
C MET A 287 -3.43 29.91 -7.76
N ILE A 288 -2.96 28.71 -8.12
CA ILE A 288 -1.71 28.15 -7.58
C ILE A 288 -0.52 29.00 -8.03
N LYS A 289 -0.48 29.40 -9.31
CA LYS A 289 0.55 30.30 -9.82
C LYS A 289 0.59 31.63 -9.06
N ALA A 290 -0.56 32.24 -8.81
CA ALA A 290 -0.64 33.49 -8.05
C ALA A 290 -0.04 33.32 -6.64
N ARG A 291 -0.26 32.18 -5.98
CA ARG A 291 0.34 31.88 -4.67
C ARG A 291 1.84 31.54 -4.78
N TYR A 292 2.25 30.83 -5.81
CA TYR A 292 3.66 30.58 -6.14
C TYR A 292 4.43 31.91 -6.34
N ASP A 293 3.88 32.83 -7.12
CA ASP A 293 4.47 34.16 -7.34
C ASP A 293 4.54 35.00 -6.04
N GLN A 294 3.81 34.61 -4.98
CA GLN A 294 3.82 35.23 -3.64
C GLN A 294 4.61 34.41 -2.60
N GLY A 295 5.36 33.39 -3.00
CA GLY A 295 6.26 32.66 -2.14
C GLY A 295 5.76 31.30 -1.64
N MET A 296 4.61 30.80 -2.12
CA MET A 296 4.22 29.43 -1.86
C MET A 296 5.15 28.45 -2.59
N ASN A 297 5.70 27.48 -1.88
CA ASN A 297 6.57 26.45 -2.45
C ASN A 297 5.77 25.26 -2.97
N LEU A 298 6.33 24.51 -3.93
CA LEU A 298 5.72 23.29 -4.44
C LEU A 298 6.69 22.11 -4.37
N LEU A 299 6.17 20.95 -3.96
CA LEU A 299 6.79 19.65 -4.17
C LEU A 299 5.96 18.94 -5.24
N LEU A 300 6.57 18.62 -6.38
CA LEU A 300 5.91 17.97 -7.51
C LEU A 300 6.59 16.61 -7.74
N THR A 301 5.85 15.52 -7.66
CA THR A 301 6.45 14.19 -7.72
C THR A 301 5.77 13.33 -8.79
N ARG A 302 6.53 12.49 -9.44
CA ARG A 302 6.11 11.67 -10.58
C ARG A 302 5.66 12.55 -11.75
N TYR A 303 4.51 12.24 -12.35
CA TYR A 303 3.95 13.05 -13.44
C TYR A 303 3.52 14.47 -13.02
N ALA A 304 3.34 14.74 -11.72
CA ALA A 304 3.09 16.11 -11.28
C ALA A 304 4.21 17.08 -11.63
N THR A 305 5.42 16.60 -11.95
CA THR A 305 6.56 17.43 -12.42
C THR A 305 6.24 18.21 -13.69
N PHE A 306 5.30 17.76 -14.53
CA PHE A 306 4.78 18.50 -15.69
C PHE A 306 4.15 19.84 -15.30
N TYR A 307 3.54 19.90 -14.13
CA TYR A 307 2.83 21.08 -13.65
C TYR A 307 3.74 22.30 -13.44
N ALA A 308 5.06 22.09 -13.36
CA ALA A 308 6.05 23.16 -13.31
C ALA A 308 5.93 24.13 -14.51
N VAL A 309 5.50 23.62 -15.66
CA VAL A 309 5.20 24.42 -16.86
C VAL A 309 3.99 25.32 -16.62
N ASN A 310 2.89 24.78 -16.14
CA ASN A 310 1.62 25.49 -15.97
C ASN A 310 1.69 26.61 -14.92
N ILE A 311 2.54 26.45 -13.90
CA ILE A 311 2.77 27.49 -12.89
C ILE A 311 3.88 28.48 -13.26
N GLY A 312 4.55 28.29 -14.41
CA GLY A 312 5.61 29.18 -14.89
C GLY A 312 6.91 29.12 -14.07
N ALA A 313 7.28 27.92 -13.59
CA ALA A 313 8.56 27.67 -12.95
C ALA A 313 9.69 27.48 -13.97
N THR A 314 9.38 26.94 -15.14
CA THR A 314 10.33 26.71 -16.25
C THR A 314 10.56 27.95 -17.07
N LYS A 315 11.77 28.13 -17.64
CA LYS A 315 12.08 29.27 -18.53
C LYS A 315 11.62 29.08 -19.97
N ASP A 316 11.56 27.87 -20.45
CA ASP A 316 11.34 27.51 -21.86
C ASP A 316 10.01 26.76 -22.09
N ASN A 317 9.18 26.62 -21.06
CA ASN A 317 7.86 25.96 -21.11
C ASN A 317 7.93 24.52 -21.59
N LYS A 318 9.00 23.77 -21.25
CA LYS A 318 9.14 22.36 -21.57
C LYS A 318 8.88 21.49 -20.36
N ASN A 319 8.30 20.33 -20.60
CA ASN A 319 8.09 19.24 -19.65
C ASN A 319 9.20 18.21 -19.78
N PRO A 320 9.36 17.28 -18.80
CA PRO A 320 10.25 16.14 -18.90
C PRO A 320 10.07 15.39 -20.22
N ASN A 321 11.19 14.98 -20.84
CA ASN A 321 11.20 14.40 -22.18
C ASN A 321 11.40 12.89 -22.23
N ASN A 322 11.67 12.25 -21.08
CA ASN A 322 11.76 10.81 -20.94
C ASN A 322 10.77 10.35 -19.86
N CYS A 323 9.60 9.98 -20.30
CA CYS A 323 8.48 9.62 -19.43
C CYS A 323 7.97 8.24 -19.81
N TRP A 324 7.75 7.41 -18.80
CA TRP A 324 7.26 6.06 -19.01
C TRP A 324 6.47 5.57 -17.79
N LEU A 325 5.62 4.61 -18.04
CA LEU A 325 4.98 3.79 -17.04
C LEU A 325 5.83 2.55 -16.84
N GLY A 326 6.18 2.23 -15.61
CA GLY A 326 6.90 1.01 -15.25
C GLY A 326 6.07 -0.24 -15.54
N ARG A 327 6.67 -1.40 -15.30
CA ARG A 327 6.04 -2.70 -15.59
C ARG A 327 4.69 -2.83 -14.91
N THR A 328 3.75 -3.46 -15.61
CA THR A 328 2.42 -3.76 -15.11
C THR A 328 2.44 -5.02 -14.25
N GLU A 329 1.39 -5.25 -13.47
CA GLU A 329 1.17 -6.46 -12.66
C GLU A 329 1.30 -7.77 -13.44
N THR A 330 1.11 -7.73 -14.77
CA THR A 330 1.20 -8.91 -15.64
C THR A 330 2.62 -9.36 -15.93
N ASP A 331 3.64 -8.56 -15.59
CA ASP A 331 5.06 -8.90 -15.74
C ASP A 331 5.83 -8.50 -14.47
N PRO A 332 5.58 -9.16 -13.34
CA PRO A 332 6.22 -8.86 -12.07
C PRO A 332 7.66 -9.40 -12.06
N GLU A 333 8.61 -8.69 -12.67
CA GLU A 333 10.01 -9.01 -12.51
C GLU A 333 10.55 -8.31 -11.26
N ILE A 334 10.79 -9.08 -10.22
CA ILE A 334 11.55 -8.62 -9.06
C ILE A 334 13.02 -8.64 -9.45
N THR A 335 13.64 -7.48 -9.58
CA THR A 335 15.09 -7.41 -9.79
C THR A 335 15.82 -7.64 -8.48
N ALA A 336 16.98 -8.32 -8.54
CA ALA A 336 17.82 -8.52 -7.36
C ALA A 336 18.48 -7.21 -6.88
N GLU A 337 18.55 -6.21 -7.77
CA GLU A 337 19.21 -4.94 -7.51
C GLU A 337 18.28 -3.99 -6.76
N PRO A 338 18.80 -3.29 -5.74
CA PRO A 338 18.04 -2.26 -5.02
C PRO A 338 17.67 -1.09 -5.93
N TRP A 339 16.47 -0.56 -5.75
CA TRP A 339 16.06 0.67 -6.40
C TRP A 339 16.72 1.89 -5.75
N SER A 340 17.36 2.69 -6.57
CA SER A 340 18.11 3.86 -6.11
C SER A 340 18.24 4.91 -7.20
N PHE A 341 18.63 6.11 -6.80
CA PHE A 341 19.15 7.15 -7.70
C PHE A 341 20.44 7.74 -7.13
N PHE A 342 21.24 8.35 -7.98
CA PHE A 342 22.56 8.87 -7.64
C PHE A 342 22.51 10.37 -7.32
N ILE A 343 23.28 10.80 -6.33
CA ILE A 343 23.33 12.19 -5.84
C ILE A 343 24.75 12.74 -5.79
N GLN A 344 25.64 12.24 -6.66
CA GLN A 344 27.02 12.68 -6.70
C GLN A 344 27.13 14.20 -6.93
N GLY A 345 27.93 14.87 -6.11
CA GLY A 345 28.02 16.33 -6.10
C GLY A 345 26.96 17.04 -5.24
N HIS A 346 25.89 16.35 -4.81
CA HIS A 346 24.74 16.95 -4.09
C HIS A 346 24.48 16.34 -2.69
N LYS A 347 25.41 15.54 -2.16
CA LYS A 347 25.24 14.87 -0.84
C LYS A 347 24.93 15.81 0.32
N SER A 348 25.44 17.04 0.26
CA SER A 348 25.21 18.05 1.30
C SER A 348 23.85 18.75 1.18
N HIS A 349 23.09 18.50 0.13
CA HIS A 349 21.78 19.10 -0.02
C HIS A 349 20.85 18.67 1.12
N PRO A 350 20.07 19.60 1.72
CA PRO A 350 19.20 19.27 2.85
C PRO A 350 18.23 18.11 2.60
N ALA A 351 17.76 17.95 1.35
CA ALA A 351 16.88 16.85 0.96
C ALA A 351 17.46 15.46 1.27
N TYR A 352 18.79 15.30 1.26
CA TYR A 352 19.46 14.00 1.37
C TYR A 352 20.03 13.70 2.76
N GLN A 353 19.70 14.51 3.75
CA GLN A 353 20.21 14.34 5.09
C GLN A 353 19.77 13.00 5.71
N GLY A 354 20.79 12.13 5.99
CA GLY A 354 20.62 10.85 6.68
C GLY A 354 19.84 9.78 5.90
N ILE A 355 19.83 9.84 4.55
CA ILE A 355 19.15 8.86 3.68
C ILE A 355 20.03 8.34 2.54
N HIS A 356 21.31 8.67 2.49
CA HIS A 356 22.19 8.22 1.42
C HIS A 356 23.31 7.33 1.93
N GLU A 357 23.71 6.39 1.11
CA GLU A 357 24.91 5.59 1.27
C GLU A 357 25.86 5.90 0.11
N GLY A 358 27.05 6.43 0.42
CA GLY A 358 27.97 6.88 -0.62
C GLY A 358 27.32 7.95 -1.52
N ASN A 359 27.14 7.65 -2.80
CA ASN A 359 26.51 8.53 -3.79
C ASN A 359 25.04 8.17 -4.08
N SER A 360 24.46 7.19 -3.40
CA SER A 360 23.15 6.64 -3.74
C SER A 360 22.12 6.91 -2.64
N VAL A 361 20.90 7.18 -3.05
CA VAL A 361 19.70 7.13 -2.21
C VAL A 361 18.92 5.88 -2.62
N TYR A 362 18.88 4.90 -1.73
CA TYR A 362 18.09 3.69 -1.90
C TYR A 362 16.67 3.94 -1.39
N THR A 363 15.70 3.46 -2.14
CA THR A 363 14.27 3.55 -1.77
C THR A 363 13.60 2.20 -1.63
N CYS A 364 14.28 1.13 -2.09
CA CYS A 364 13.85 -0.24 -1.95
C CYS A 364 15.04 -1.19 -2.02
N SER A 365 15.03 -2.28 -1.25
CA SER A 365 16.09 -3.31 -1.25
C SER A 365 16.08 -4.17 -2.50
N LYS A 366 14.95 -4.21 -3.21
CA LYS A 366 14.78 -4.93 -4.49
C LYS A 366 13.95 -4.08 -5.44
N GLY A 367 14.26 -4.12 -6.73
CA GLY A 367 13.37 -3.55 -7.74
C GLY A 367 12.15 -4.45 -7.92
N TYR A 368 11.00 -4.00 -7.49
CA TYR A 368 9.74 -4.71 -7.73
C TYR A 368 9.18 -4.32 -9.10
N GLY A 369 8.63 -5.30 -9.82
CA GLY A 369 7.98 -5.10 -11.12
C GLY A 369 6.57 -4.54 -10.99
N ILE A 370 6.38 -3.54 -10.13
CA ILE A 370 5.10 -2.85 -9.95
C ILE A 370 4.94 -1.72 -10.94
N THR A 371 3.69 -1.34 -11.16
CA THR A 371 3.36 -0.16 -11.95
C THR A 371 3.89 1.10 -11.26
N ASN A 372 4.90 1.73 -11.85
CA ASN A 372 5.40 3.01 -11.41
C ASN A 372 5.44 4.02 -12.55
N THR A 373 5.45 5.28 -12.23
CA THR A 373 5.49 6.36 -13.21
C THR A 373 6.80 7.12 -13.10
N THR A 374 7.42 7.39 -14.24
CA THR A 374 8.68 8.12 -14.32
C THR A 374 8.53 9.31 -15.26
N ALA A 375 9.03 10.47 -14.82
CA ALA A 375 9.11 11.68 -15.62
C ALA A 375 10.45 12.35 -15.36
N GLN A 376 11.40 12.16 -16.26
CA GLN A 376 12.80 12.57 -16.10
C GLN A 376 13.32 13.30 -17.32
N TRP A 377 14.53 13.85 -17.21
CA TRP A 377 15.18 14.56 -18.30
C TRP A 377 16.34 13.76 -18.87
N HIS A 378 16.22 13.36 -20.13
CA HIS A 378 17.31 12.79 -20.91
C HIS A 378 18.05 13.91 -21.65
N LEU A 379 19.38 13.94 -21.56
CA LEU A 379 20.24 14.91 -22.22
C LEU A 379 20.97 14.25 -23.40
N ARG A 380 21.28 15.01 -24.43
CA ARG A 380 21.97 14.49 -25.64
C ARG A 380 23.32 13.86 -25.35
N SER A 381 24.06 14.38 -24.36
CA SER A 381 25.35 13.85 -23.96
C SER A 381 25.30 12.48 -23.31
N GLN A 382 24.11 11.98 -22.97
CA GLN A 382 23.91 10.70 -22.28
C GLN A 382 23.68 9.55 -23.24
N ASP A 383 23.23 9.82 -24.48
CA ASP A 383 22.94 8.81 -25.47
C ASP A 383 23.30 9.30 -26.88
N GLU A 384 24.45 8.88 -27.38
CA GLU A 384 24.92 9.21 -28.73
C GLU A 384 24.09 8.50 -29.81
N VAL A 385 23.42 7.39 -29.48
CA VAL A 385 22.63 6.59 -30.45
C VAL A 385 21.23 7.15 -30.61
N ASN A 386 20.64 7.68 -29.52
CA ASN A 386 19.32 8.28 -29.50
C ASN A 386 19.40 9.70 -28.90
N PRO A 387 19.78 10.72 -29.64
CA PRO A 387 19.91 12.07 -29.14
C PRO A 387 18.54 12.68 -28.84
N TRP A 388 17.92 12.21 -27.78
CA TRP A 388 16.63 12.74 -27.33
C TRP A 388 16.85 14.02 -26.57
N GLY A 389 16.17 14.95 -26.73
CA GLY A 389 16.19 16.13 -25.90
C GLY A 389 16.87 17.32 -26.56
N ASP A 390 16.43 18.41 -26.04
CA ASP A 390 16.73 19.75 -26.57
C ASP A 390 17.99 20.35 -25.97
N TYR A 391 18.65 19.66 -25.04
CA TYR A 391 19.78 20.18 -24.28
C TYR A 391 21.02 19.31 -24.50
N ASN A 392 22.14 19.98 -24.73
CA ASN A 392 23.40 19.28 -25.03
C ASN A 392 24.01 18.62 -23.79
N ASP A 393 23.89 19.29 -22.65
CA ASP A 393 24.39 18.85 -21.35
C ASP A 393 23.58 19.50 -20.21
N GLU A 394 23.93 19.18 -18.97
CA GLU A 394 23.29 19.71 -17.78
C GLU A 394 23.41 21.24 -17.67
N ALA A 395 24.56 21.80 -18.03
CA ALA A 395 24.74 23.24 -17.99
C ALA A 395 23.85 23.97 -19.03
N ASP A 396 23.70 23.37 -20.22
CA ASP A 396 22.77 23.87 -21.26
C ASP A 396 21.31 23.73 -20.80
N TRP A 397 20.95 22.61 -20.19
CA TRP A 397 19.63 22.39 -19.59
C TRP A 397 19.34 23.42 -18.50
N SER A 398 20.24 23.57 -17.53
CA SER A 398 20.06 24.52 -16.42
C SER A 398 19.92 25.96 -16.92
N ARG A 399 20.73 26.36 -17.90
CA ARG A 399 20.70 27.70 -18.46
C ARG A 399 19.41 27.99 -19.23
N LYS A 400 18.96 27.05 -20.09
CA LYS A 400 17.78 27.21 -20.96
C LYS A 400 16.48 26.94 -20.20
N HIS A 401 16.42 25.83 -19.48
CA HIS A 401 15.22 25.37 -18.79
C HIS A 401 15.04 26.03 -17.41
N GLY A 402 16.13 26.29 -16.71
CA GLY A 402 16.16 27.02 -15.45
C GLY A 402 16.19 26.13 -14.21
N GLY A 403 16.20 24.81 -14.37
CA GLY A 403 16.32 23.87 -13.27
C GLY A 403 17.76 23.71 -12.77
N GLN A 404 17.91 23.17 -11.57
CA GLN A 404 19.16 22.70 -10.99
C GLN A 404 19.04 21.20 -10.74
N ALA A 405 19.90 20.39 -11.35
CA ALA A 405 19.91 18.95 -11.15
C ALA A 405 20.40 18.62 -9.75
N LEU A 406 19.78 17.65 -9.10
CA LEU A 406 20.09 17.19 -7.75
C LEU A 406 20.24 15.68 -7.64
N GLY A 407 19.71 14.92 -8.60
CA GLY A 407 19.79 13.46 -8.61
C GLY A 407 19.64 12.88 -10.01
N TYR A 408 20.25 11.70 -10.21
CA TYR A 408 20.41 11.07 -11.51
C TYR A 408 19.99 9.62 -11.48
N GLY A 409 19.32 9.16 -12.52
CA GLY A 409 19.04 7.75 -12.78
C GLY A 409 20.29 6.95 -13.13
N GLY A 410 20.17 5.64 -13.22
CA GLY A 410 21.26 4.75 -13.64
C GLY A 410 21.74 4.99 -15.08
N ASP A 411 20.87 5.54 -15.91
CA ASP A 411 21.11 5.98 -17.28
C ASP A 411 21.67 7.41 -17.38
N GLY A 412 21.90 8.07 -16.24
CA GLY A 412 22.36 9.45 -16.16
C GLY A 412 21.28 10.51 -16.36
N ALA A 413 20.02 10.13 -16.58
CA ALA A 413 18.91 11.09 -16.68
C ALA A 413 18.72 11.86 -15.38
N ILE A 414 18.33 13.14 -15.45
CA ILE A 414 18.02 13.95 -14.27
C ILE A 414 16.64 13.50 -13.75
N VAL A 415 16.63 12.92 -12.56
CA VAL A 415 15.41 12.36 -11.92
C VAL A 415 14.97 13.18 -10.70
N VAL A 416 15.87 13.98 -10.11
CA VAL A 416 15.56 14.93 -9.04
C VAL A 416 16.16 16.29 -9.41
N TRP A 417 15.35 17.33 -9.34
CA TRP A 417 15.77 18.70 -9.65
C TRP A 417 14.94 19.73 -8.88
N GLU A 418 15.42 20.96 -8.85
CA GLU A 418 14.67 22.05 -8.26
C GLU A 418 14.70 23.32 -9.14
N TYR A 419 13.72 24.17 -8.95
CA TYR A 419 13.72 25.56 -9.34
C TYR A 419 13.78 26.39 -8.05
N PRO A 420 14.95 26.95 -7.69
CA PRO A 420 15.11 27.66 -6.44
C PRO A 420 14.18 28.87 -6.33
N ALA A 421 13.77 29.19 -5.10
CA ALA A 421 13.02 30.42 -4.83
C ALA A 421 13.78 31.64 -5.36
N ASN A 422 13.09 32.55 -6.01
CA ASN A 422 13.69 33.74 -6.64
C ASN A 422 12.79 34.97 -6.51
N GLY A 423 13.29 35.98 -5.85
CA GLY A 423 12.51 37.19 -5.56
C GLY A 423 11.31 36.88 -4.67
N SER A 424 10.10 37.16 -5.18
CA SER A 424 8.85 36.83 -4.46
C SER A 424 8.35 35.42 -4.73
N LYS A 425 8.92 34.70 -5.72
CA LYS A 425 8.47 33.36 -6.10
C LYS A 425 8.96 32.31 -5.11
N GLY A 426 8.11 31.35 -4.82
CA GLY A 426 8.50 30.16 -4.06
C GLY A 426 9.48 29.26 -4.80
N GLY A 427 10.02 28.27 -4.14
CA GLY A 427 10.79 27.19 -4.75
C GLY A 427 9.88 26.08 -5.26
N VAL A 428 10.34 25.34 -6.28
CA VAL A 428 9.70 24.10 -6.75
C VAL A 428 10.72 22.99 -6.70
N PHE A 429 10.39 21.91 -5.98
CA PHE A 429 11.22 20.72 -5.93
C PHE A 429 10.53 19.59 -6.69
N CYS A 430 11.24 18.93 -7.57
CA CYS A 430 10.72 17.91 -8.46
C CYS A 430 11.40 16.55 -8.21
N ILE A 431 10.62 15.49 -8.08
CA ILE A 431 11.09 14.10 -8.00
C ILE A 431 10.34 13.31 -9.08
N GLY A 432 10.99 13.12 -10.24
CA GLY A 432 10.42 12.38 -11.36
C GLY A 432 10.86 10.91 -11.42
N SER A 433 11.60 10.43 -10.41
CA SER A 433 12.14 9.09 -10.37
C SER A 433 11.04 8.03 -10.21
N GLY A 434 11.13 6.96 -10.98
CA GLY A 434 10.33 5.75 -10.78
C GLY A 434 10.62 5.03 -9.45
N CYS A 435 11.77 5.30 -8.84
CA CYS A 435 12.12 4.76 -7.51
C CYS A 435 11.41 5.45 -6.35
N TYR A 436 10.63 6.49 -6.59
CA TYR A 436 9.90 7.22 -5.55
C TYR A 436 8.47 6.69 -5.43
N ASP A 437 8.30 5.49 -4.88
CA ASP A 437 7.04 4.79 -4.67
C ASP A 437 6.57 4.86 -3.21
N TRP A 438 5.29 5.13 -3.02
CA TRP A 438 4.66 5.16 -1.71
C TRP A 438 3.94 3.86 -1.38
N TYR A 439 3.38 3.18 -2.38
CA TYR A 439 2.56 1.99 -2.20
C TYR A 439 2.95 0.89 -3.20
N TRP A 440 3.08 -0.34 -2.70
CA TRP A 440 3.31 -1.53 -3.54
C TRP A 440 2.21 -2.55 -3.27
N GLU A 441 1.46 -2.86 -4.29
CA GLU A 441 0.32 -3.77 -4.15
C GLU A 441 0.76 -5.16 -3.69
N GLY A 442 0.12 -5.65 -2.60
CA GLY A 442 0.39 -6.97 -2.04
C GLY A 442 1.76 -7.14 -1.36
N ILE A 443 2.52 -6.05 -1.17
CA ILE A 443 3.86 -6.09 -0.56
C ILE A 443 3.86 -5.22 0.70
N ASP A 444 4.25 -5.81 1.82
CA ASP A 444 4.48 -5.09 3.06
C ASP A 444 5.83 -4.35 3.00
N THR A 445 5.79 -3.08 2.60
CA THR A 445 6.98 -2.23 2.48
C THR A 445 7.57 -1.82 3.83
N SER A 446 6.85 -1.99 4.95
CA SER A 446 7.36 -1.67 6.29
C SER A 446 8.57 -2.50 6.69
N LYS A 447 8.71 -3.68 6.09
CA LYS A 447 9.84 -4.60 6.30
C LYS A 447 11.03 -4.33 5.39
N ASP A 448 10.89 -3.45 4.40
CA ASP A 448 11.98 -3.07 3.51
C ASP A 448 12.88 -2.03 4.20
N PRO A 449 14.19 -2.28 4.33
CA PRO A 449 15.09 -1.39 5.08
C PRO A 449 15.26 0.00 4.46
N TYR A 450 14.92 0.17 3.17
CA TYR A 450 15.11 1.43 2.44
C TYR A 450 13.81 2.18 2.15
N HIS A 451 12.64 1.52 2.21
CA HIS A 451 11.37 2.18 1.86
C HIS A 451 11.10 3.43 2.73
N GLY A 452 11.47 3.40 4.01
CA GLY A 452 11.39 4.55 4.90
C GLY A 452 12.15 5.80 4.41
N ASN A 453 13.09 5.66 3.45
CA ASN A 453 13.79 6.78 2.84
C ASN A 453 12.87 7.63 1.94
N VAL A 454 11.80 7.07 1.36
CA VAL A 454 10.79 7.83 0.59
C VAL A 454 10.13 8.88 1.50
N ALA A 455 9.63 8.45 2.65
CA ALA A 455 9.02 9.33 3.65
C ALA A 455 10.02 10.37 4.19
N LYS A 456 11.25 9.94 4.47
CA LYS A 456 12.28 10.82 5.01
C LYS A 456 12.78 11.84 3.98
N LEU A 457 12.93 11.46 2.70
CA LEU A 457 13.23 12.36 1.61
C LEU A 457 12.14 13.44 1.49
N THR A 458 10.88 13.02 1.47
CA THR A 458 9.73 13.92 1.38
C THR A 458 9.72 14.92 2.54
N LYS A 459 9.94 14.43 3.78
CA LYS A 459 10.00 15.29 4.96
C LYS A 459 11.16 16.30 4.88
N ASN A 460 12.33 15.83 4.46
CA ASN A 460 13.49 16.69 4.29
C ASN A 460 13.24 17.80 3.26
N VAL A 461 12.61 17.44 2.11
CA VAL A 461 12.26 18.41 1.07
C VAL A 461 11.24 19.43 1.56
N ILE A 462 10.17 18.99 2.25
CA ILE A 462 9.17 19.90 2.82
C ILE A 462 9.82 20.86 3.83
N ASN A 463 10.70 20.35 4.69
CA ASN A 463 11.44 21.19 5.65
C ASN A 463 12.37 22.18 4.94
N TYR A 464 13.10 21.73 3.94
CA TYR A 464 13.96 22.59 3.12
C TYR A 464 13.16 23.71 2.45
N LEU A 465 12.05 23.40 1.79
CA LEU A 465 11.17 24.36 1.13
C LEU A 465 10.54 25.36 2.11
N THR A 466 10.29 24.98 3.35
CA THR A 466 9.71 25.85 4.39
C THR A 466 10.73 26.57 5.25
N GLY A 467 12.04 26.35 5.02
CA GLY A 467 13.13 26.99 5.78
C GLY A 467 13.24 26.49 7.22
N LYS A 468 12.93 25.22 7.47
CA LYS A 468 12.98 24.57 8.79
C LYS A 468 14.18 23.66 8.94
#